data_3c328dc6566f413fbd6b5a1a94d58f11
#
_entry.id   3c328dc6566f413fbd6b5a1a94d58f11
#
_cell.length_a   1.000
_cell.length_b   1.000
_cell.length_c   1.000
_cell.angle_alpha   90.00
_cell.angle_beta   90.00
_cell.angle_gamma   90.00
#
_symmetry.space_group_name_H-M   'P 1'
#
loop_
_entity.id
_entity.type
_entity.pdbx_description
1 polymer ?
#
loop_
_entity_poly.entity_id
_entity_poly.type
_entity_poly.pdbx_seq_one_letter_code
_entity_poly.pdbx_strand_id
1 'polypeptide(L)' 'MNLYNVYFVSKGTGPRTVQIEAQNSAGAKAQVESRYPGAYNITLNQLPTSAKKN' A
#
# COMPACT_ATOMS: atom_id res chain seq x y z
N MET A 1 -11.68 -8.35 2.70
CA MET A 1 -10.55 -7.43 2.82
C MET A 1 -10.47 -6.54 1.60
N ASN A 2 -9.82 -5.41 1.75
CA ASN A 2 -9.66 -4.47 0.66
C ASN A 2 -8.26 -4.55 0.11
N LEU A 3 -8.14 -4.29 -1.19
CA LEU A 3 -6.85 -4.23 -1.84
C LEU A 3 -6.44 -2.78 -2.01
N TYR A 4 -5.24 -2.46 -1.61
CA TYR A 4 -4.72 -1.10 -1.68
C TYR A 4 -3.50 -1.05 -2.55
N ASN A 5 -3.43 -0.01 -3.36
CA ASN A 5 -2.25 0.29 -4.14
C ASN A 5 -1.45 1.33 -3.36
N VAL A 6 -0.30 0.96 -2.87
CA VAL A 6 0.48 1.82 -1.98
C VAL A 6 1.70 2.31 -2.70
N TYR A 7 1.78 3.63 -2.84
CA TYR A 7 2.94 4.28 -3.44
C TYR A 7 3.76 4.93 -2.33
N PHE A 8 5.03 4.68 -2.33
CA PHE A 8 5.90 5.26 -1.31
C PHE A 8 7.31 5.43 -1.88
N VAL A 9 8.09 6.24 -1.18
CA VAL A 9 9.50 6.43 -1.50
C VAL A 9 10.30 5.77 -0.40
N SER A 10 11.26 4.97 -0.79
CA SER A 10 12.11 4.28 0.17
C SER A 10 13.54 4.77 0.02
N LYS A 11 14.18 5.02 1.14
CA LYS A 11 15.57 5.43 1.14
C LYS A 11 16.41 4.35 0.47
N GLY A 12 17.19 4.77 -0.49
CA GLY A 12 18.11 3.86 -1.15
C GLY A 12 17.57 3.18 -2.38
N THR A 13 16.25 3.00 -2.49
CA THR A 13 15.67 2.35 -3.66
C THR A 13 14.76 3.26 -4.47
N GLY A 14 14.36 4.40 -3.89
CA GLY A 14 13.54 5.37 -4.61
C GLY A 14 12.07 5.00 -4.61
N PRO A 15 11.29 5.57 -5.54
CA PRO A 15 9.85 5.36 -5.58
C PRO A 15 9.49 3.91 -5.84
N ARG A 16 8.41 3.46 -5.23
CA ARG A 16 7.97 2.09 -5.37
C ARG A 16 6.47 2.02 -5.17
N THR A 17 5.82 1.08 -5.84
CA THR A 17 4.40 0.83 -5.69
C THR A 17 4.19 -0.65 -5.41
N VAL A 18 3.38 -0.95 -4.39
CA VAL A 18 3.07 -2.33 -4.04
C VAL A 18 1.57 -2.44 -3.80
N GLN A 19 1.04 -3.65 -3.93
CA GLN A 19 -0.35 -3.93 -3.61
C GLN A 19 -0.42 -4.67 -2.29
N ILE A 20 -1.28 -4.17 -1.40
CA ILE A 20 -1.41 -4.71 -0.05
C ILE A 20 -2.87 -5.00 0.23
N GLU A 21 -3.16 -6.18 0.73
CA GLU A 21 -4.49 -6.52 1.23
C GLU A 21 -4.56 -6.19 2.71
N ALA A 22 -5.59 -5.45 3.10
CA ALA A 22 -5.80 -5.09 4.49
C ALA A 22 -7.27 -4.74 4.71
N GLN A 23 -7.68 -4.69 5.96
CA GLN A 23 -9.06 -4.35 6.28
C GLN A 23 -9.35 -2.87 6.08
N ASN A 24 -8.33 -2.04 6.22
CA ASN A 24 -8.48 -0.61 6.04
C ASN A 24 -7.14 0.00 5.67
N SER A 25 -7.15 1.31 5.37
CA SER A 25 -5.94 1.96 4.92
C SER A 25 -4.87 2.01 6.01
N ALA A 26 -5.27 2.14 7.26
CA ALA A 26 -4.29 2.14 8.35
C ALA A 26 -3.54 0.81 8.42
N GLY A 27 -4.26 -0.30 8.21
CA GLY A 27 -3.63 -1.60 8.18
C GLY A 27 -2.66 -1.75 7.01
N ALA A 28 -3.04 -1.25 5.84
CA ALA A 28 -2.17 -1.30 4.68
C ALA A 28 -0.90 -0.50 4.91
N LYS A 29 -1.04 0.69 5.47
CA LYS A 29 0.12 1.52 5.76
C LYS A 29 1.05 0.86 6.78
N ALA A 30 0.47 0.26 7.81
CA ALA A 30 1.27 -0.42 8.82
C ALA A 30 2.06 -1.57 8.21
N GLN A 31 1.46 -2.30 7.27
CA GLN A 31 2.18 -3.39 6.61
C GLN A 31 3.36 -2.86 5.80
N VAL A 32 3.16 -1.75 5.10
CA VAL A 32 4.24 -1.16 4.32
C VAL A 32 5.37 -0.71 5.23
N GLU A 33 5.04 -0.05 6.32
CA GLU A 33 6.05 0.42 7.25
C GLU A 33 6.84 -0.73 7.88
N SER A 34 6.16 -1.85 8.09
CA SER A 34 6.82 -3.03 8.66
C SER A 34 7.75 -3.70 7.66
N ARG A 35 7.33 -3.77 6.41
CA ARG A 35 8.12 -4.46 5.38
C ARG A 35 9.23 -3.59 4.81
N TYR A 36 9.01 -2.29 4.77
CA TYR A 36 9.95 -1.36 4.16
C TYR A 36 10.29 -0.25 5.16
N PRO A 37 11.10 -0.58 6.15
CA PRO A 37 11.50 0.44 7.13
C PRO A 37 12.26 1.55 6.39
N GLY A 38 11.88 2.76 6.66
CA GLY A 38 12.45 3.90 5.95
C GLY A 38 11.57 4.42 4.82
N ALA A 39 10.43 3.77 4.58
CA ALA A 39 9.47 4.28 3.60
C ALA A 39 8.86 5.58 4.09
N TYR A 40 8.67 6.53 3.16
CA TYR A 40 8.06 7.81 3.49
C TYR A 40 7.25 8.30 2.29
N ASN A 41 6.49 9.38 2.49
CA ASN A 41 5.57 9.90 1.47
C ASN A 41 4.62 8.81 0.99
N ILE A 42 4.06 8.08 1.96
CA ILE A 42 3.21 6.93 1.66
C ILE A 42 1.84 7.42 1.22
N THR A 43 1.41 6.98 0.05
CA THR A 43 0.09 7.30 -0.50
C THR A 43 -0.64 6.00 -0.77
N LEU A 44 -1.89 5.92 -0.30
CA LEU A 44 -2.70 4.72 -0.49
C LEU A 44 -3.91 5.03 -1.34
N ASN A 45 -4.20 4.12 -2.26
CA ASN A 45 -5.41 4.16 -3.07
C ASN A 45 -6.10 2.82 -2.95
N GLN A 46 -7.36 2.85 -2.51
CA GLN A 46 -8.13 1.63 -2.44
C GLN A 46 -8.56 1.23 -3.85
N LEU A 47 -8.29 -0.01 -4.20
CA LEU A 47 -8.66 -0.53 -5.50
C LEU A 47 -10.07 -1.09 -5.44
N PRO A 48 -10.84 -0.97 -6.53
CA PRO A 48 -12.23 -1.47 -6.54
C PRO A 48 -12.26 -2.98 -6.71
N THR A 49 -11.90 -3.69 -5.68
CA THR A 49 -11.76 -5.14 -5.77
C THR A 49 -13.09 -5.83 -6.06
N SER A 50 -14.17 -5.27 -5.54
CA SER A 50 -15.46 -5.89 -5.74
C SER A 50 -15.98 -5.69 -7.15
N ALA A 51 -15.39 -4.80 -7.88
CA ALA A 51 -15.84 -4.52 -9.22
C ALA A 51 -15.48 -5.61 -10.20
N LYS A 52 -14.78 -6.48 -9.79
CA LYS A 52 -14.42 -7.45 -10.68
C LYS A 52 -15.32 -8.51 -10.80
N LYS A 53 -15.78 -8.52 -10.85
CA LYS A 53 -16.57 -9.29 -10.90
C LYS A 53 -17.18 -9.42 -11.86
N ASN A 54 -17.00 -9.13 -12.02
CA ASN A 54 -17.39 -8.98 -12.72
C ASN A 54 -17.47 -9.21 -13.09
#